data_e26d814e2fecd4e0781f7e1ddceed2ea
#
_entry.id   e26d814e2fecd4e0781f7e1ddceed2ea
#
_cell.length_a   1.000
_cell.length_b   1.000
_cell.length_c   1.000
_cell.angle_alpha   90.00
_cell.angle_beta   90.00
_cell.angle_gamma   90.00
#
_symmetry.space_group_name_H-M   'P 1'
#
loop_
_entity.id
_entity.type
_entity.pdbx_description
1 polymer ?
#
loop_
_entity_poly.entity_id
_entity_poly.type
_entity_poly.pdbx_seq_one_letter_code
_entity_poly.pdbx_strand_id
1 'polypeptide(L)'
;MKPTEKTRKGRAGLLLVASPRFKNLGEGTAHGTYGERKAKAVEELLGNLDFLDIEFPGIVYEREDAERAMKEFYDRKVDFVIAEFLSWSEDFAWIRFLRDMPELPMIFVNVAKDRMAFDDTLEEDDFIEYLCSGTLVGSLEASGSIPRIGRRHVKVVMGSREEVNGKIRIFAEAARARAIMRQSTVGLLANYNEAMWSTYIDPYDVFTKLGPEIRFLPYSVYGEVIDRIDRSELKEYCDRLTGCYRMMEDVDSEKFEASVRASIGLAKMAEGSDIDVMVFNDIDRAMFELVGLRAGFYHPWFNENTSVLVPEADMGAGLITYILKLLSGKNVNFIEPFHIESDFGTFAGGHAGPNDHNDPEWQDSVVIARDVRFAKTSYKYAGAPFAWYRISPGLKTMAQLVECDGGYKLVATLVESLPGEHILATYSHTIFRPVVPVERLFEEIIRIGTTQHFAVVDGNWLAQLRDLAEMMDFKYYEIN
;
A
#
# COMPACT_ATOMS: atom_id res chain seq x y z
N MET A 1 -8.97 -11.88 -5.18
CA MET A 1 -7.68 -12.05 -5.96
C MET A 1 -6.80 -13.12 -5.32
N LYS A 2 -6.03 -13.91 -6.08
CA LYS A 2 -5.14 -14.94 -5.50
C LYS A 2 -4.03 -14.29 -4.66
N PRO A 3 -3.65 -14.87 -3.51
CA PRO A 3 -2.60 -14.31 -2.64
C PRO A 3 -1.27 -14.06 -3.38
N THR A 4 -0.87 -14.98 -4.29
CA THR A 4 0.35 -14.85 -5.09
C THR A 4 0.38 -13.61 -6.00
N GLU A 5 -0.77 -13.15 -6.47
CA GLU A 5 -0.87 -11.91 -7.25
C GLU A 5 -0.70 -10.67 -6.38
N LYS A 6 -1.08 -10.74 -5.10
CA LYS A 6 -0.94 -9.62 -4.16
C LYS A 6 0.50 -9.42 -3.67
N THR A 7 1.31 -10.48 -3.67
CA THR A 7 2.71 -10.47 -3.19
C THR A 7 3.74 -10.50 -4.31
N ARG A 8 3.30 -10.47 -5.58
CA ARG A 8 4.20 -10.46 -6.75
C ARG A 8 5.12 -9.25 -6.78
N LYS A 9 6.19 -9.31 -7.54
CA LYS A 9 7.01 -8.14 -7.90
C LYS A 9 6.18 -7.14 -8.71
N GLY A 10 6.59 -5.86 -8.70
CA GLY A 10 6.05 -4.86 -9.61
C GLY A 10 6.39 -5.22 -11.05
N ARG A 11 5.41 -5.13 -11.95
CA ARG A 11 5.58 -5.36 -13.39
C ARG A 11 5.90 -4.05 -14.08
N ALA A 12 7.08 -3.93 -14.66
CA ALA A 12 7.53 -2.71 -15.31
C ALA A 12 7.73 -2.90 -16.82
N GLY A 13 7.20 -1.99 -17.62
CA GLY A 13 7.63 -1.83 -19.00
C GLY A 13 8.89 -0.96 -19.05
N LEU A 14 9.98 -1.46 -19.61
CA LEU A 14 11.21 -0.68 -19.77
C LEU A 14 11.28 -0.08 -21.19
N LEU A 15 11.11 1.23 -21.29
CA LEU A 15 11.15 2.00 -22.52
C LEU A 15 12.48 2.75 -22.62
N LEU A 16 13.42 2.20 -23.35
CA LEU A 16 14.72 2.82 -23.60
C LEU A 16 14.77 3.40 -25.02
N VAL A 17 14.95 4.70 -25.13
CA VAL A 17 14.92 5.42 -26.42
C VAL A 17 16.32 5.86 -26.83
N ALA A 18 16.69 5.59 -28.08
CA ALA A 18 17.98 5.96 -28.66
C ALA A 18 17.83 6.41 -30.12
N SER A 19 18.76 7.22 -30.60
CA SER A 19 18.73 7.71 -31.98
C SER A 19 19.12 6.62 -33.00
N PRO A 20 18.31 6.36 -34.04
CA PRO A 20 18.68 5.47 -35.11
C PRO A 20 19.90 5.97 -35.90
N ARG A 21 20.13 7.28 -35.94
CA ARG A 21 21.32 7.89 -36.63
C ARG A 21 22.64 7.50 -35.99
N PHE A 22 22.64 7.21 -34.68
CA PHE A 22 23.88 6.89 -33.97
C PHE A 22 24.19 5.41 -33.97
N LYS A 23 23.25 4.55 -34.30
CA LYS A 23 23.34 3.08 -34.10
C LYS A 23 24.63 2.46 -34.61
N ASN A 24 25.10 2.86 -35.79
CA ASN A 24 26.28 2.32 -36.46
C ASN A 24 27.53 3.21 -36.32
N LEU A 25 27.45 4.34 -35.59
CA LEU A 25 28.66 5.15 -35.36
C LEU A 25 29.66 4.35 -34.54
N GLY A 26 30.94 4.47 -34.88
CA GLY A 26 32.04 3.73 -34.24
C GLY A 26 32.27 2.35 -34.79
N GLU A 27 31.77 2.00 -35.98
CA GLU A 27 32.11 0.75 -36.64
C GLU A 27 33.62 0.67 -36.90
N GLY A 28 34.25 -0.38 -36.34
CA GLY A 28 35.69 -0.58 -36.43
C GLY A 28 36.55 0.11 -35.36
N THR A 29 35.92 0.86 -34.44
CA THR A 29 36.65 1.40 -33.27
C THR A 29 36.91 0.33 -32.21
N ALA A 30 37.80 0.62 -31.26
CA ALA A 30 38.23 -0.34 -30.25
C ALA A 30 37.07 -0.80 -29.32
N HIS A 31 36.08 0.07 -29.05
CA HIS A 31 34.98 -0.18 -28.14
C HIS A 31 33.66 -0.50 -28.87
N GLY A 32 33.70 -0.67 -30.19
CA GLY A 32 32.55 -1.01 -31.01
C GLY A 32 31.58 0.13 -31.28
N THR A 33 30.47 -0.18 -31.94
CA THR A 33 29.47 0.79 -32.33
C THR A 33 28.69 1.34 -31.11
N TYR A 34 28.09 2.51 -31.27
CA TYR A 34 27.14 3.06 -30.30
C TYR A 34 26.04 2.04 -29.93
N GLY A 35 25.47 1.35 -30.91
CA GLY A 35 24.44 0.35 -30.67
C GLY A 35 24.91 -0.81 -29.79
N GLU A 36 26.13 -1.33 -30.03
CA GLU A 36 26.74 -2.39 -29.21
C GLU A 36 27.03 -1.92 -27.78
N ARG A 37 27.55 -0.70 -27.59
CA ARG A 37 27.78 -0.11 -26.27
C ARG A 37 26.48 0.04 -25.49
N LYS A 38 25.40 0.47 -26.14
CA LYS A 38 24.08 0.62 -25.49
C LYS A 38 23.44 -0.73 -25.17
N ALA A 39 23.58 -1.73 -26.03
CA ALA A 39 23.11 -3.08 -25.72
C ALA A 39 23.79 -3.63 -24.46
N LYS A 40 25.10 -3.46 -24.33
CA LYS A 40 25.84 -3.86 -23.12
C LYS A 40 25.39 -3.09 -21.87
N ALA A 41 25.20 -1.77 -21.95
CA ALA A 41 24.71 -0.97 -20.85
C ALA A 41 23.30 -1.40 -20.40
N VAL A 42 22.46 -1.85 -21.34
CA VAL A 42 21.11 -2.37 -21.03
C VAL A 42 21.19 -3.69 -20.27
N GLU A 43 22.11 -4.61 -20.61
CA GLU A 43 22.29 -5.85 -19.87
C GLU A 43 22.65 -5.57 -18.40
N GLU A 44 23.56 -4.63 -18.16
CA GLU A 44 23.93 -4.18 -16.82
C GLU A 44 22.72 -3.54 -16.07
N LEU A 45 21.92 -2.73 -16.77
CA LEU A 45 20.71 -2.11 -16.20
C LEU A 45 19.70 -3.16 -15.77
N LEU A 46 19.40 -4.15 -16.61
CA LEU A 46 18.47 -5.24 -16.30
C LEU A 46 18.92 -6.03 -15.09
N GLY A 47 20.23 -6.29 -14.95
CA GLY A 47 20.81 -6.95 -13.78
C GLY A 47 20.61 -6.16 -12.47
N ASN A 48 20.56 -4.83 -12.54
CA ASN A 48 20.37 -3.97 -11.39
C ASN A 48 18.88 -3.76 -11.00
N LEU A 49 17.94 -4.19 -11.83
CA LEU A 49 16.49 -4.09 -11.60
C LEU A 49 15.85 -5.45 -11.27
N ASP A 50 16.59 -6.38 -10.72
CA ASP A 50 16.17 -7.74 -10.36
C ASP A 50 14.99 -7.83 -9.38
N PHE A 51 14.70 -6.74 -8.68
CA PHE A 51 13.55 -6.61 -7.80
C PHE A 51 12.22 -6.41 -8.54
N LEU A 52 12.23 -6.24 -9.87
CA LEU A 52 11.07 -6.08 -10.74
C LEU A 52 10.85 -7.31 -11.62
N ASP A 53 9.64 -7.43 -12.14
CA ASP A 53 9.29 -8.25 -13.31
C ASP A 53 9.26 -7.31 -14.52
N ILE A 54 10.32 -7.37 -15.35
CA ILE A 54 10.55 -6.39 -16.42
C ILE A 54 10.16 -6.96 -17.77
N GLU A 55 9.34 -6.23 -18.49
CA GLU A 55 9.07 -6.40 -19.91
C GLU A 55 9.95 -5.43 -20.71
N PHE A 56 10.91 -5.98 -21.46
CA PHE A 56 11.84 -5.20 -22.29
C PHE A 56 11.87 -5.73 -23.73
N PRO A 57 11.08 -5.13 -24.64
CA PRO A 57 11.01 -5.56 -26.06
C PRO A 57 12.20 -5.12 -26.92
N GLY A 58 13.20 -4.49 -26.34
CA GLY A 58 14.39 -3.96 -27.00
C GLY A 58 14.47 -2.43 -26.97
N ILE A 59 15.62 -1.91 -27.39
CA ILE A 59 15.83 -0.45 -27.51
C ILE A 59 14.92 0.09 -28.62
N VAL A 60 14.24 1.20 -28.33
CA VAL A 60 13.35 1.89 -29.25
C VAL A 60 14.17 2.90 -30.06
N TYR A 61 14.38 2.59 -31.33
CA TYR A 61 15.01 3.48 -32.29
C TYR A 61 13.98 4.15 -33.21
N GLU A 62 12.95 3.42 -33.58
CA GLU A 62 11.96 3.84 -34.60
C GLU A 62 10.53 3.65 -34.08
N ARG A 63 9.55 4.10 -34.87
CA ARG A 63 8.13 4.04 -34.55
C ARG A 63 7.63 2.62 -34.35
N GLU A 64 8.12 1.68 -35.18
CA GLU A 64 7.78 0.27 -35.15
C GLU A 64 8.24 -0.38 -33.84
N ASP A 65 9.38 0.04 -33.31
CA ASP A 65 9.86 -0.40 -32.00
C ASP A 65 8.95 0.08 -30.86
N ALA A 66 8.47 1.35 -30.95
CA ALA A 66 7.50 1.88 -29.99
C ALA A 66 6.17 1.13 -30.05
N GLU A 67 5.68 0.78 -31.26
CA GLU A 67 4.45 0.00 -31.44
C GLU A 67 4.58 -1.40 -30.82
N ARG A 68 5.71 -2.06 -31.02
CA ARG A 68 6.02 -3.35 -30.39
C ARG A 68 6.04 -3.22 -28.87
N ALA A 69 6.73 -2.22 -28.32
CA ALA A 69 6.80 -1.97 -26.90
C ALA A 69 5.42 -1.75 -26.27
N MET A 70 4.58 -0.90 -26.88
CA MET A 70 3.22 -0.65 -26.41
C MET A 70 2.38 -1.94 -26.36
N LYS A 71 2.47 -2.76 -27.43
CA LYS A 71 1.73 -4.01 -27.51
C LYS A 71 2.17 -4.98 -26.39
N GLU A 72 3.47 -5.17 -26.21
CA GLU A 72 4.00 -6.09 -25.20
C GLU A 72 3.67 -5.62 -23.79
N PHE A 73 3.80 -4.33 -23.50
CA PHE A 73 3.40 -3.75 -22.19
C PHE A 73 1.92 -3.95 -21.89
N TYR A 74 1.06 -3.77 -22.89
CA TYR A 74 -0.38 -4.00 -22.76
C TYR A 74 -0.69 -5.48 -22.51
N ASP A 75 -0.14 -6.39 -23.31
CA ASP A 75 -0.37 -7.84 -23.20
C ASP A 75 0.12 -8.40 -21.86
N ARG A 76 1.24 -7.86 -21.35
CA ARG A 76 1.83 -8.23 -20.04
C ARG A 76 1.17 -7.55 -18.86
N LYS A 77 0.29 -6.57 -19.10
CA LYS A 77 -0.41 -5.79 -18.06
C LYS A 77 0.61 -5.20 -17.07
N VAL A 78 1.56 -4.43 -17.59
CA VAL A 78 2.55 -3.77 -16.73
C VAL A 78 1.85 -2.77 -15.79
N ASP A 79 2.39 -2.62 -14.58
CA ASP A 79 1.86 -1.71 -13.56
C ASP A 79 2.25 -0.26 -13.84
N PHE A 80 3.43 -0.07 -14.44
CA PHE A 80 4.02 1.23 -14.76
C PHE A 80 5.09 1.10 -15.85
N VAL A 81 5.57 2.27 -16.31
CA VAL A 81 6.64 2.35 -17.31
C VAL A 81 7.86 3.06 -16.71
N ILE A 82 9.05 2.49 -16.93
CA ILE A 82 10.34 3.15 -16.75
C ILE A 82 10.77 3.67 -18.11
N ALA A 83 10.91 4.99 -18.27
CA ALA A 83 11.36 5.60 -19.51
C ALA A 83 12.72 6.27 -19.33
N GLU A 84 13.69 5.95 -20.20
CA GLU A 84 15.04 6.51 -20.18
C GLU A 84 15.51 6.79 -21.61
N PHE A 85 16.05 7.99 -21.83
CA PHE A 85 16.74 8.30 -23.08
C PHE A 85 18.21 7.96 -22.94
N LEU A 86 18.70 7.09 -23.82
CA LEU A 86 20.08 6.60 -23.79
C LEU A 86 21.06 7.58 -24.39
N SER A 87 20.57 8.57 -25.14
CA SER A 87 21.28 9.72 -25.74
C SER A 87 20.25 10.73 -26.23
N TRP A 88 20.68 11.77 -26.94
CA TRP A 88 19.76 12.50 -27.80
C TRP A 88 19.13 11.55 -28.83
N SER A 89 17.85 11.75 -29.13
CA SER A 89 17.10 10.96 -30.11
C SER A 89 16.02 11.82 -30.74
N GLU A 90 15.65 11.48 -31.95
CA GLU A 90 14.43 11.97 -32.57
C GLU A 90 13.23 11.60 -31.70
N ASP A 91 12.30 12.53 -31.54
CA ASP A 91 11.18 12.36 -30.63
C ASP A 91 9.96 11.62 -31.22
N PHE A 92 10.03 11.17 -32.49
CA PHE A 92 8.89 10.53 -33.18
C PHE A 92 8.34 9.30 -32.48
N ALA A 93 9.22 8.38 -32.07
CA ALA A 93 8.84 7.16 -31.37
C ALA A 93 8.29 7.47 -29.99
N TRP A 94 8.94 8.41 -29.28
CA TRP A 94 8.52 8.87 -27.96
C TRP A 94 7.14 9.53 -27.98
N ILE A 95 6.91 10.49 -28.88
CA ILE A 95 5.62 11.18 -29.01
C ILE A 95 4.51 10.17 -29.35
N ARG A 96 4.79 9.20 -30.22
CA ARG A 96 3.86 8.14 -30.55
C ARG A 96 3.53 7.29 -29.34
N PHE A 97 4.54 6.88 -28.57
CA PHE A 97 4.33 6.14 -27.35
C PHE A 97 3.45 6.92 -26.36
N LEU A 98 3.76 8.19 -26.10
CA LEU A 98 2.97 9.02 -25.21
C LEU A 98 1.51 9.18 -25.65
N ARG A 99 1.26 9.29 -26.97
CA ARG A 99 -0.09 9.48 -27.51
C ARG A 99 -0.92 8.20 -27.48
N ASP A 100 -0.32 7.07 -27.86
CA ASP A 100 -1.05 5.84 -28.20
C ASP A 100 -1.09 4.81 -27.06
N MET A 101 -0.11 4.83 -26.14
CA MET A 101 -0.12 3.97 -24.95
C MET A 101 -1.23 4.41 -24.00
N PRO A 102 -2.08 3.49 -23.49
CA PRO A 102 -3.00 3.81 -22.39
C PRO A 102 -2.30 4.46 -21.22
N GLU A 103 -3.00 5.33 -20.47
CA GLU A 103 -2.38 6.04 -19.36
C GLU A 103 -2.00 5.10 -18.22
N LEU A 104 -0.71 4.97 -17.99
CA LEU A 104 -0.09 4.27 -16.87
C LEU A 104 0.84 5.21 -16.13
N PRO A 105 1.07 5.01 -14.83
CA PRO A 105 2.12 5.70 -14.12
C PRO A 105 3.47 5.51 -14.83
N MET A 106 4.24 6.57 -14.92
CA MET A 106 5.55 6.55 -15.56
C MET A 106 6.60 7.18 -14.66
N ILE A 107 7.75 6.53 -14.56
CA ILE A 107 8.95 7.14 -14.01
C ILE A 107 9.91 7.44 -15.15
N PHE A 108 10.16 8.72 -15.38
CA PHE A 108 11.06 9.21 -16.39
C PHE A 108 12.41 9.51 -15.75
N VAL A 109 13.41 8.74 -16.15
CA VAL A 109 14.70 8.72 -15.47
C VAL A 109 15.79 9.35 -16.31
N ASN A 110 16.71 10.05 -15.65
CA ASN A 110 17.97 10.49 -16.22
C ASN A 110 19.11 10.14 -15.28
N VAL A 111 20.06 9.36 -15.76
CA VAL A 111 21.21 8.93 -14.96
C VAL A 111 22.40 9.83 -15.24
N ALA A 112 22.90 10.45 -14.18
CA ALA A 112 24.10 11.27 -14.23
C ALA A 112 25.36 10.41 -14.05
N LYS A 113 26.41 10.70 -14.79
CA LYS A 113 27.76 10.19 -14.54
C LYS A 113 28.50 11.14 -13.59
N ASP A 114 29.33 10.58 -12.70
CA ASP A 114 30.16 11.36 -11.78
C ASP A 114 31.16 12.23 -12.54
N ARG A 115 31.75 11.67 -13.59
CA ARG A 115 32.72 12.35 -14.42
C ARG A 115 32.74 11.75 -15.83
N MET A 116 32.87 12.63 -16.83
CA MET A 116 33.27 12.21 -18.16
C MET A 116 34.80 12.20 -18.25
N ALA A 117 35.33 11.10 -18.78
CA ALA A 117 36.77 10.96 -19.04
C ALA A 117 36.96 10.67 -20.53
N PHE A 118 37.87 11.40 -21.14
CA PHE A 118 38.27 11.23 -22.54
C PHE A 118 39.77 10.95 -22.55
N ASP A 119 40.19 9.96 -23.36
CA ASP A 119 41.58 9.60 -23.52
C ASP A 119 42.23 10.44 -24.64
N ASP A 120 41.54 10.59 -25.77
CA ASP A 120 41.96 11.44 -26.86
C ASP A 120 40.72 12.10 -27.53
N THR A 121 40.54 13.39 -27.28
CA THR A 121 39.40 14.18 -27.80
C THR A 121 39.37 14.36 -29.31
N LEU A 122 40.34 13.89 -30.02
CA LEU A 122 40.39 13.86 -31.48
C LEU A 122 39.98 12.52 -32.09
N GLU A 123 39.79 11.50 -31.27
CA GLU A 123 39.44 10.19 -31.71
C GLU A 123 37.90 9.98 -31.71
N GLU A 124 37.45 9.14 -32.67
CA GLU A 124 36.03 8.82 -32.81
C GLU A 124 35.47 8.08 -31.59
N ASP A 125 36.30 7.25 -30.94
CA ASP A 125 35.87 6.54 -29.71
C ASP A 125 35.45 7.47 -28.59
N ASP A 126 36.18 8.58 -28.37
CA ASP A 126 35.82 9.58 -27.35
C ASP A 126 34.56 10.36 -27.73
N PHE A 127 34.38 10.64 -29.03
CA PHE A 127 33.15 11.25 -29.50
C PHE A 127 31.92 10.35 -29.28
N ILE A 128 32.05 9.04 -29.52
CA ILE A 128 30.99 8.08 -29.27
C ILE A 128 30.71 7.93 -27.76
N GLU A 129 31.75 7.96 -26.92
CA GLU A 129 31.58 7.99 -25.46
C GLU A 129 30.81 9.24 -25.03
N TYR A 130 31.11 10.39 -25.61
CA TYR A 130 30.33 11.63 -25.39
C TYR A 130 28.85 11.44 -25.76
N LEU A 131 28.56 10.88 -26.95
CA LEU A 131 27.18 10.58 -27.37
C LEU A 131 26.49 9.59 -26.44
N CYS A 132 27.19 8.55 -26.01
CA CYS A 132 26.69 7.58 -25.05
C CYS A 132 26.35 8.19 -23.69
N SER A 133 27.00 9.27 -23.33
CA SER A 133 26.79 9.98 -22.07
C SER A 133 25.79 11.13 -22.17
N GLY A 134 25.38 11.49 -23.39
CA GLY A 134 24.48 12.62 -23.68
C GLY A 134 23.01 12.41 -23.37
N THR A 135 22.67 11.70 -22.29
CA THR A 135 21.28 11.36 -21.92
C THR A 135 20.45 12.58 -21.55
N LEU A 136 21.07 13.60 -20.95
CA LEU A 136 20.36 14.82 -20.51
C LEU A 136 19.74 15.57 -21.70
N VAL A 137 20.45 15.70 -22.82
CA VAL A 137 19.92 16.44 -23.98
C VAL A 137 18.70 15.73 -24.58
N GLY A 138 18.70 14.38 -24.62
CA GLY A 138 17.52 13.60 -25.03
C GLY A 138 16.35 13.77 -24.08
N SER A 139 16.61 13.71 -22.77
CA SER A 139 15.58 13.91 -21.75
C SER A 139 14.96 15.30 -21.81
N LEU A 140 15.75 16.35 -22.06
CA LEU A 140 15.26 17.73 -22.17
C LEU A 140 14.36 17.90 -23.40
N GLU A 141 14.76 17.36 -24.56
CA GLU A 141 13.95 17.41 -25.78
C GLU A 141 12.63 16.65 -25.60
N ALA A 142 12.69 15.42 -25.07
CA ALA A 142 11.54 14.58 -24.80
C ALA A 142 10.54 15.22 -23.84
N SER A 143 11.02 15.97 -22.84
CA SER A 143 10.22 16.54 -21.76
C SER A 143 9.10 17.46 -22.26
N GLY A 144 9.33 18.21 -23.34
CA GLY A 144 8.37 19.13 -23.91
C GLY A 144 7.08 18.46 -24.42
N SER A 145 7.13 17.20 -24.76
CA SER A 145 5.99 16.43 -25.28
C SER A 145 5.05 15.96 -24.16
N ILE A 146 5.54 15.72 -22.96
CA ILE A 146 4.77 15.20 -21.83
C ILE A 146 3.55 16.07 -21.51
N PRO A 147 3.71 17.38 -21.18
CA PRO A 147 2.55 18.23 -20.90
C PRO A 147 1.72 18.56 -22.15
N ARG A 148 2.33 18.58 -23.33
CA ARG A 148 1.61 18.87 -24.58
C ARG A 148 0.59 17.80 -24.96
N ILE A 149 0.91 16.54 -24.66
CA ILE A 149 -0.01 15.40 -24.85
C ILE A 149 -0.98 15.27 -23.68
N GLY A 150 -0.70 15.94 -22.55
CA GLY A 150 -1.54 15.89 -21.36
C GLY A 150 -1.31 14.63 -20.51
N ARG A 151 -0.12 14.01 -20.63
CA ARG A 151 0.24 12.88 -19.77
C ARG A 151 0.35 13.34 -18.32
N ARG A 152 -0.43 12.66 -17.46
CA ARG A 152 -0.39 12.81 -16.01
C ARG A 152 0.46 11.68 -15.41
N HIS A 153 0.68 11.69 -14.12
CA HIS A 153 1.34 10.61 -13.36
C HIS A 153 2.75 10.28 -13.91
N VAL A 154 3.48 11.31 -14.33
CA VAL A 154 4.87 11.18 -14.77
C VAL A 154 5.79 11.77 -13.70
N LYS A 155 6.49 10.89 -12.97
CA LYS A 155 7.53 11.27 -12.01
C LYS A 155 8.87 11.38 -12.71
N VAL A 156 9.53 12.53 -12.59
CA VAL A 156 10.87 12.73 -13.13
C VAL A 156 11.89 12.53 -12.02
N VAL A 157 12.91 11.71 -12.27
CA VAL A 157 14.00 11.46 -11.33
C VAL A 157 15.36 11.56 -12.01
N MET A 158 16.32 12.09 -11.27
CA MET A 158 17.69 12.27 -11.72
C MET A 158 18.66 11.96 -10.57
N GLY A 159 19.85 11.49 -10.91
CA GLY A 159 20.91 11.20 -9.95
C GLY A 159 21.87 10.13 -10.46
N SER A 160 22.73 9.63 -9.58
CA SER A 160 23.55 8.45 -9.87
C SER A 160 22.67 7.22 -10.15
N ARG A 161 23.23 6.17 -10.77
CA ARG A 161 22.46 4.94 -11.02
C ARG A 161 21.88 4.35 -9.75
N GLU A 162 22.62 4.34 -8.65
CA GLU A 162 22.16 3.83 -7.36
C GLU A 162 20.98 4.63 -6.80
N GLU A 163 21.07 5.97 -6.81
CA GLU A 163 19.99 6.86 -6.35
C GLU A 163 18.73 6.70 -7.21
N VAL A 164 18.89 6.60 -8.54
CA VAL A 164 17.77 6.41 -9.46
C VAL A 164 17.12 5.05 -9.23
N ASN A 165 17.90 3.98 -9.05
CA ASN A 165 17.36 2.65 -8.75
C ASN A 165 16.59 2.62 -7.41
N GLY A 166 17.07 3.35 -6.39
CA GLY A 166 16.33 3.53 -5.13
C GLY A 166 14.99 4.22 -5.32
N LYS A 167 14.94 5.27 -6.15
CA LYS A 167 13.69 6.00 -6.49
C LYS A 167 12.75 5.13 -7.34
N ILE A 168 13.29 4.33 -8.27
CA ILE A 168 12.50 3.34 -9.05
C ILE A 168 11.86 2.31 -8.12
N ARG A 169 12.57 1.81 -7.12
CA ARG A 169 12.02 0.84 -6.14
C ARG A 169 10.81 1.41 -5.40
N ILE A 170 10.92 2.62 -4.85
CA ILE A 170 9.83 3.31 -4.15
C ILE A 170 8.61 3.47 -5.07
N PHE A 171 8.84 3.97 -6.28
CA PHE A 171 7.80 4.17 -7.28
C PHE A 171 7.12 2.85 -7.68
N ALA A 172 7.90 1.79 -7.87
CA ALA A 172 7.40 0.47 -8.23
C ALA A 172 6.52 -0.16 -7.15
N GLU A 173 6.86 0.02 -5.87
CA GLU A 173 6.06 -0.44 -4.74
C GLU A 173 4.69 0.27 -4.74
N ALA A 174 4.67 1.59 -4.95
CA ALA A 174 3.45 2.38 -5.07
C ALA A 174 2.60 1.98 -6.29
N ALA A 175 3.22 1.83 -7.46
CA ALA A 175 2.54 1.44 -8.70
C ALA A 175 1.95 0.02 -8.60
N ARG A 176 2.68 -0.92 -8.00
CA ARG A 176 2.19 -2.27 -7.71
C ARG A 176 0.98 -2.24 -6.77
N ALA A 177 1.06 -1.50 -5.67
CA ALA A 177 -0.06 -1.37 -4.73
C ALA A 177 -1.30 -0.79 -5.42
N ARG A 178 -1.13 0.26 -6.24
CA ARG A 178 -2.20 0.83 -7.07
C ARG A 178 -2.81 -0.22 -8.02
N ALA A 179 -1.99 -0.96 -8.74
CA ALA A 179 -2.46 -1.95 -9.71
C ALA A 179 -3.23 -3.10 -9.05
N ILE A 180 -2.79 -3.56 -7.87
CA ILE A 180 -3.46 -4.59 -7.09
C ILE A 180 -4.77 -4.05 -6.54
N MET A 181 -4.76 -2.87 -5.93
CA MET A 181 -5.96 -2.24 -5.36
C MET A 181 -7.07 -2.09 -6.41
N ARG A 182 -6.74 -1.69 -7.64
CA ARG A 182 -7.71 -1.54 -8.74
C ARG A 182 -8.40 -2.85 -9.16
N GLN A 183 -7.92 -3.98 -8.74
CA GLN A 183 -8.48 -5.31 -9.03
C GLN A 183 -9.05 -5.99 -7.78
N SER A 184 -9.05 -5.29 -6.66
CA SER A 184 -9.47 -5.82 -5.36
C SER A 184 -10.96 -5.64 -5.12
N THR A 185 -11.48 -6.36 -4.12
CA THR A 185 -12.87 -6.31 -3.71
C THR A 185 -12.96 -5.88 -2.25
N VAL A 186 -13.77 -4.88 -1.98
CA VAL A 186 -14.13 -4.43 -0.64
C VAL A 186 -15.48 -5.01 -0.26
N GLY A 187 -15.56 -5.71 0.87
CA GLY A 187 -16.81 -6.19 1.45
C GLY A 187 -17.27 -5.28 2.59
N LEU A 188 -18.45 -4.70 2.48
CA LEU A 188 -19.11 -3.98 3.58
C LEU A 188 -20.17 -4.87 4.22
N LEU A 189 -19.98 -5.25 5.48
CA LEU A 189 -20.88 -6.07 6.27
C LEU A 189 -21.54 -5.22 7.37
N ALA A 190 -22.82 -4.92 7.32
CA ALA A 190 -23.77 -5.05 6.22
C ALA A 190 -24.11 -3.67 5.66
N ASN A 191 -23.89 -2.64 6.48
CA ASN A 191 -24.24 -1.24 6.26
C ASN A 191 -23.18 -0.34 6.87
N TYR A 192 -23.16 0.91 6.44
CA TYR A 192 -22.38 1.95 7.09
C TYR A 192 -22.80 2.15 8.55
N ASN A 193 -21.88 2.62 9.37
CA ASN A 193 -22.17 2.98 10.75
C ASN A 193 -23.03 4.26 10.79
N GLU A 194 -24.28 4.14 11.21
CA GLU A 194 -25.23 5.26 11.24
C GLU A 194 -24.84 6.40 12.20
N ALA A 195 -23.92 6.12 13.15
CA ALA A 195 -23.41 7.11 14.09
C ALA A 195 -22.20 7.89 13.58
N MET A 196 -21.58 7.50 12.46
CA MET A 196 -20.29 8.01 11.99
C MET A 196 -20.33 8.39 10.49
N TRP A 197 -21.11 9.40 10.15
CA TRP A 197 -21.30 9.79 8.73
C TRP A 197 -20.03 10.26 8.04
N SER A 198 -19.04 10.76 8.78
CA SER A 198 -17.75 11.15 8.22
C SER A 198 -16.89 9.98 7.71
N THR A 199 -17.26 8.74 8.04
CA THR A 199 -16.61 7.52 7.54
C THR A 199 -17.23 7.00 6.23
N TYR A 200 -18.32 7.63 5.77
CA TYR A 200 -18.98 7.21 4.53
C TYR A 200 -18.14 7.60 3.32
N ILE A 201 -18.11 6.70 2.36
CA ILE A 201 -17.47 6.91 1.07
C ILE A 201 -18.45 6.46 -0.02
N ASP A 202 -18.56 7.24 -1.11
CA ASP A 202 -19.41 6.88 -2.23
C ASP A 202 -18.87 5.61 -2.93
N PRO A 203 -19.64 4.52 -2.97
CA PRO A 203 -19.22 3.28 -3.65
C PRO A 203 -18.90 3.45 -5.14
N TYR A 204 -19.58 4.35 -5.82
CA TYR A 204 -19.31 4.64 -7.23
C TYR A 204 -17.96 5.34 -7.39
N ASP A 205 -17.63 6.26 -6.52
CA ASP A 205 -16.33 6.96 -6.51
C ASP A 205 -15.18 6.01 -6.14
N VAL A 206 -15.39 5.07 -5.23
CA VAL A 206 -14.39 4.03 -4.94
C VAL A 206 -14.07 3.25 -6.22
N PHE A 207 -15.08 2.75 -6.93
CA PHE A 207 -14.84 1.98 -8.14
C PHE A 207 -14.19 2.80 -9.25
N THR A 208 -14.68 3.99 -9.52
CA THR A 208 -14.24 4.80 -10.68
C THR A 208 -12.89 5.47 -10.44
N LYS A 209 -12.60 5.94 -9.22
CA LYS A 209 -11.38 6.69 -8.88
C LYS A 209 -10.29 5.81 -8.27
N LEU A 210 -10.67 4.89 -7.36
CA LEU A 210 -9.71 4.02 -6.68
C LEU A 210 -9.56 2.65 -7.37
N GLY A 211 -10.66 2.12 -7.89
CA GLY A 211 -10.72 0.89 -8.66
C GLY A 211 -11.33 -0.32 -7.98
N PRO A 212 -11.33 -0.51 -6.64
CA PRO A 212 -11.93 -1.68 -6.02
C PRO A 212 -13.42 -1.79 -6.25
N GLU A 213 -13.90 -3.02 -6.46
CA GLU A 213 -15.35 -3.31 -6.42
C GLU A 213 -15.85 -3.33 -4.98
N ILE A 214 -17.06 -2.83 -4.73
CA ILE A 214 -17.71 -2.92 -3.42
C ILE A 214 -18.82 -3.95 -3.47
N ARG A 215 -18.80 -4.86 -2.49
CA ARG A 215 -19.87 -5.85 -2.23
C ARG A 215 -20.52 -5.58 -0.89
N PHE A 216 -21.83 -5.41 -0.91
CA PHE A 216 -22.63 -5.33 0.31
C PHE A 216 -22.98 -6.74 0.77
N LEU A 217 -22.52 -7.10 1.97
CA LEU A 217 -22.64 -8.43 2.54
C LEU A 217 -23.74 -8.44 3.60
N PRO A 218 -24.85 -9.15 3.43
CA PRO A 218 -25.95 -9.11 4.39
C PRO A 218 -25.67 -9.92 5.66
N TYR A 219 -26.17 -9.45 6.80
CA TYR A 219 -26.08 -10.18 8.08
C TYR A 219 -26.68 -11.59 8.04
N SER A 220 -27.72 -11.81 7.24
CA SER A 220 -28.30 -13.16 7.08
C SER A 220 -27.30 -14.17 6.54
N VAL A 221 -26.47 -13.79 5.58
CA VAL A 221 -25.41 -14.65 5.04
C VAL A 221 -24.33 -14.89 6.09
N TYR A 222 -23.96 -13.86 6.85
CA TYR A 222 -23.00 -14.01 7.95
C TYR A 222 -23.51 -14.98 9.02
N GLY A 223 -24.81 -14.87 9.39
CA GLY A 223 -25.45 -15.82 10.30
C GLY A 223 -25.38 -17.26 9.81
N GLU A 224 -25.73 -17.49 8.53
CA GLU A 224 -25.62 -18.82 7.92
C GLU A 224 -24.17 -19.37 7.93
N VAL A 225 -23.18 -18.52 7.73
CA VAL A 225 -21.76 -18.90 7.79
C VAL A 225 -21.40 -19.32 9.21
N ILE A 226 -21.79 -18.54 10.22
CA ILE A 226 -21.52 -18.85 11.63
C ILE A 226 -22.16 -20.18 12.05
N ASP A 227 -23.40 -20.42 11.64
CA ASP A 227 -24.15 -21.65 11.98
C ASP A 227 -23.51 -22.91 11.38
N ARG A 228 -22.80 -22.78 10.26
CA ARG A 228 -22.10 -23.88 9.58
C ARG A 228 -20.72 -24.19 10.13
N ILE A 229 -20.15 -23.33 11.02
CA ILE A 229 -18.86 -23.60 11.64
C ILE A 229 -18.99 -24.83 12.54
N ASP A 230 -18.26 -25.89 12.19
CA ASP A 230 -18.31 -27.10 12.97
C ASP A 230 -17.53 -27.00 14.30
N ARG A 231 -17.77 -27.95 15.20
CA ARG A 231 -17.16 -27.96 16.54
C ARG A 231 -15.65 -28.22 16.48
N SER A 232 -15.18 -28.98 15.49
CA SER A 232 -13.74 -29.29 15.36
C SER A 232 -12.96 -28.06 14.96
N GLU A 233 -13.45 -27.29 13.98
CA GLU A 233 -12.85 -26.07 13.53
C GLU A 233 -12.83 -25.00 14.65
N LEU A 234 -13.95 -24.82 15.34
CA LEU A 234 -14.02 -23.92 16.48
C LEU A 234 -13.00 -24.30 17.56
N LYS A 235 -12.96 -25.61 17.92
CA LYS A 235 -12.03 -26.11 18.92
C LYS A 235 -10.57 -25.90 18.49
N GLU A 236 -10.22 -26.18 17.24
CA GLU A 236 -8.87 -26.03 16.72
C GLU A 236 -8.38 -24.57 16.87
N TYR A 237 -9.24 -23.61 16.52
CA TYR A 237 -8.85 -22.20 16.65
C TYR A 237 -8.84 -21.72 18.11
N CYS A 238 -9.73 -22.20 18.96
CA CYS A 238 -9.66 -21.98 20.41
C CYS A 238 -8.35 -22.52 21.00
N ASP A 239 -7.99 -23.76 20.68
CA ASP A 239 -6.75 -24.40 21.14
C ASP A 239 -5.51 -23.66 20.64
N ARG A 240 -5.52 -23.17 19.39
CA ARG A 240 -4.45 -22.33 18.85
C ARG A 240 -4.29 -21.03 19.64
N LEU A 241 -5.38 -20.31 19.90
CA LEU A 241 -5.32 -19.05 20.65
C LEU A 241 -4.81 -19.26 22.07
N THR A 242 -5.32 -20.25 22.79
CA THR A 242 -4.91 -20.55 24.17
C THR A 242 -3.53 -21.20 24.26
N GLY A 243 -3.07 -21.84 23.19
CA GLY A 243 -1.69 -22.34 23.08
C GLY A 243 -0.65 -21.26 22.78
N CYS A 244 -1.06 -20.20 22.08
CA CYS A 244 -0.18 -19.07 21.76
C CYS A 244 -0.21 -17.96 22.84
N TYR A 245 -1.37 -17.71 23.48
CA TYR A 245 -1.59 -16.57 24.33
C TYR A 245 -2.08 -16.96 25.71
N ARG A 246 -1.57 -16.23 26.73
CA ARG A 246 -2.08 -16.36 28.08
C ARG A 246 -3.52 -15.84 28.16
N MET A 247 -4.43 -16.64 28.69
CA MET A 247 -5.80 -16.20 28.97
C MET A 247 -5.94 -15.75 30.43
N MET A 248 -6.62 -14.63 30.68
CA MET A 248 -6.92 -14.15 32.03
C MET A 248 -7.98 -15.04 32.70
N GLU A 249 -7.88 -15.19 34.04
CA GLU A 249 -8.75 -16.07 34.81
C GLU A 249 -10.24 -15.68 34.81
N ASP A 250 -10.53 -14.41 34.56
CA ASP A 250 -11.89 -13.87 34.55
C ASP A 250 -12.56 -13.84 33.17
N VAL A 251 -11.97 -14.52 32.18
CA VAL A 251 -12.54 -14.70 30.84
C VAL A 251 -13.56 -15.83 30.88
N ASP A 252 -14.79 -15.51 30.50
CA ASP A 252 -15.87 -16.46 30.38
C ASP A 252 -15.69 -17.39 29.16
N SER A 253 -15.72 -18.71 29.39
CA SER A 253 -15.42 -19.69 28.33
C SER A 253 -16.47 -19.74 27.22
N GLU A 254 -17.77 -19.53 27.52
CA GLU A 254 -18.83 -19.53 26.51
C GLU A 254 -18.73 -18.29 25.64
N LYS A 255 -18.43 -17.14 26.24
CA LYS A 255 -18.19 -15.89 25.51
C LYS A 255 -16.90 -15.99 24.68
N PHE A 256 -15.87 -16.68 25.16
CA PHE A 256 -14.66 -16.91 24.40
C PHE A 256 -14.94 -17.72 23.13
N GLU A 257 -15.63 -18.87 23.25
CA GLU A 257 -16.03 -19.66 22.08
C GLU A 257 -16.91 -18.86 21.11
N ALA A 258 -17.85 -18.05 21.62
CA ALA A 258 -18.70 -17.20 20.79
C ALA A 258 -17.89 -16.13 20.04
N SER A 259 -16.91 -15.47 20.69
CA SER A 259 -16.04 -14.47 20.07
C SER A 259 -15.14 -15.12 19.00
N VAL A 260 -14.60 -16.30 19.28
CA VAL A 260 -13.80 -17.08 18.33
C VAL A 260 -14.65 -17.48 17.13
N ARG A 261 -15.86 -17.99 17.35
CA ARG A 261 -16.80 -18.37 16.29
C ARG A 261 -17.15 -17.20 15.37
N ALA A 262 -17.41 -16.03 15.96
CA ALA A 262 -17.66 -14.81 15.21
C ALA A 262 -16.45 -14.41 14.35
N SER A 263 -15.25 -14.54 14.87
CA SER A 263 -14.00 -14.22 14.17
C SER A 263 -13.72 -15.18 13.00
N ILE A 264 -13.96 -16.48 13.17
CA ILE A 264 -13.91 -17.48 12.08
C ILE A 264 -14.96 -17.14 11.01
N GLY A 265 -16.16 -16.78 11.42
CA GLY A 265 -17.24 -16.41 10.50
C GLY A 265 -16.89 -15.24 9.59
N LEU A 266 -16.21 -14.20 10.12
CA LEU A 266 -15.73 -13.07 9.32
C LEU A 266 -14.70 -13.52 8.27
N ALA A 267 -13.76 -14.38 8.64
CA ALA A 267 -12.77 -14.89 7.70
C ALA A 267 -13.42 -15.76 6.61
N LYS A 268 -14.31 -16.69 6.98
CA LYS A 268 -15.04 -17.52 6.01
C LYS A 268 -15.91 -16.71 5.07
N MET A 269 -16.53 -15.65 5.57
CA MET A 269 -17.35 -14.77 4.73
C MET A 269 -16.47 -14.00 3.73
N ALA A 270 -15.30 -13.52 4.17
CA ALA A 270 -14.34 -12.87 3.30
C ALA A 270 -13.81 -13.84 2.23
N GLU A 271 -13.46 -15.09 2.62
CA GLU A 271 -13.02 -16.13 1.71
C GLU A 271 -14.09 -16.51 0.68
N GLY A 272 -15.30 -16.83 1.15
CA GLY A 272 -16.41 -17.27 0.29
C GLY A 272 -16.93 -16.18 -0.67
N SER A 273 -16.59 -14.92 -0.43
CA SER A 273 -16.97 -13.77 -1.24
C SER A 273 -15.80 -13.10 -1.97
N ASP A 274 -14.60 -13.70 -1.99
CA ASP A 274 -13.37 -13.15 -2.58
C ASP A 274 -13.08 -11.70 -2.12
N ILE A 275 -13.19 -11.42 -0.81
CA ILE A 275 -12.99 -10.09 -0.23
C ILE A 275 -11.51 -9.89 0.13
N ASP A 276 -10.95 -8.78 -0.33
CA ASP A 276 -9.60 -8.34 0.00
C ASP A 276 -9.59 -7.36 1.20
N VAL A 277 -10.61 -6.52 1.29
CA VAL A 277 -10.82 -5.56 2.38
C VAL A 277 -12.18 -5.82 3.01
N MET A 278 -12.19 -6.40 4.21
CA MET A 278 -13.43 -6.63 4.96
C MET A 278 -13.65 -5.47 5.93
N VAL A 279 -14.72 -4.72 5.70
CA VAL A 279 -15.15 -3.63 6.57
C VAL A 279 -16.50 -4.02 7.18
N PHE A 280 -16.67 -3.93 8.50
CA PHE A 280 -17.89 -4.38 9.14
C PHE A 280 -18.33 -3.49 10.30
N ASN A 281 -19.64 -3.33 10.46
CA ASN A 281 -20.20 -2.56 11.55
C ASN A 281 -20.37 -3.42 12.81
N ASP A 282 -19.31 -3.54 13.59
CA ASP A 282 -19.22 -4.41 14.77
C ASP A 282 -19.96 -3.87 16.01
N ILE A 283 -20.50 -2.66 15.93
CA ILE A 283 -21.32 -2.06 16.99
C ILE A 283 -22.82 -1.97 16.62
N ASP A 284 -23.20 -2.48 15.45
CA ASP A 284 -24.59 -2.52 15.00
C ASP A 284 -25.43 -3.46 15.89
N ARG A 285 -26.66 -3.03 16.18
CA ARG A 285 -27.60 -3.82 16.98
C ARG A 285 -27.89 -5.18 16.35
N ALA A 286 -28.05 -5.25 15.02
CA ALA A 286 -28.31 -6.50 14.34
C ALA A 286 -27.12 -7.47 14.44
N MET A 287 -25.89 -6.94 14.43
CA MET A 287 -24.68 -7.73 14.69
C MET A 287 -24.74 -8.36 16.10
N PHE A 288 -25.08 -7.58 17.14
CA PHE A 288 -25.19 -8.10 18.50
C PHE A 288 -26.33 -9.07 18.69
N GLU A 289 -27.46 -8.91 17.98
CA GLU A 289 -28.56 -9.86 17.99
C GLU A 289 -28.14 -11.20 17.36
N LEU A 290 -27.27 -11.14 16.34
CA LEU A 290 -26.78 -12.32 15.61
C LEU A 290 -25.71 -13.12 16.38
N VAL A 291 -24.68 -12.44 16.87
CA VAL A 291 -23.50 -13.11 17.48
C VAL A 291 -23.44 -12.99 19.00
N GLY A 292 -24.27 -12.20 19.61
CA GLY A 292 -24.39 -12.03 21.04
C GLY A 292 -23.34 -11.14 21.71
N LEU A 293 -22.22 -10.86 21.02
CA LEU A 293 -21.10 -10.06 21.53
C LEU A 293 -20.28 -9.46 20.39
N ARG A 294 -19.27 -8.64 20.71
CA ARG A 294 -18.29 -8.12 19.74
C ARG A 294 -17.27 -9.22 19.40
N ALA A 295 -16.99 -9.45 18.12
CA ALA A 295 -15.86 -10.29 17.69
C ALA A 295 -14.54 -9.69 18.18
N GLY A 296 -13.66 -10.51 18.74
CA GLY A 296 -12.47 -10.03 19.45
C GLY A 296 -11.12 -10.47 18.85
N PHE A 297 -11.13 -11.35 17.85
CA PHE A 297 -9.91 -11.93 17.31
C PHE A 297 -9.77 -11.68 15.81
N TYR A 298 -8.55 -11.31 15.40
CA TYR A 298 -8.20 -11.17 14.00
C TYR A 298 -7.74 -12.52 13.45
N HIS A 299 -8.57 -13.14 12.61
CA HIS A 299 -8.27 -14.48 12.11
C HIS A 299 -7.05 -14.47 11.17
N PRO A 300 -6.06 -15.38 11.31
CA PRO A 300 -4.83 -15.39 10.52
C PRO A 300 -5.04 -15.46 9.00
N TRP A 301 -6.16 -15.99 8.57
CA TRP A 301 -6.53 -16.04 7.15
C TRP A 301 -6.36 -14.69 6.44
N PHE A 302 -6.66 -13.57 7.10
CA PHE A 302 -6.49 -12.24 6.51
C PHE A 302 -5.03 -11.95 6.18
N ASN A 303 -4.10 -12.31 7.07
CA ASN A 303 -2.67 -12.14 6.82
C ASN A 303 -2.14 -13.08 5.75
N GLU A 304 -2.52 -14.35 5.81
CA GLU A 304 -2.13 -15.39 4.86
C GLU A 304 -2.60 -15.06 3.43
N ASN A 305 -3.70 -14.34 3.30
CA ASN A 305 -4.27 -13.94 2.02
C ASN A 305 -3.99 -12.49 1.63
N THR A 306 -3.12 -11.79 2.37
CA THR A 306 -2.84 -10.35 2.15
C THR A 306 -4.15 -9.57 2.05
N SER A 307 -5.07 -9.85 2.99
CA SER A 307 -6.37 -9.21 3.14
C SER A 307 -6.41 -8.48 4.48
N VAL A 308 -7.39 -7.62 4.69
CA VAL A 308 -7.54 -6.87 5.94
C VAL A 308 -8.97 -6.92 6.46
N LEU A 309 -9.10 -6.81 7.79
CA LEU A 309 -10.36 -6.73 8.51
C LEU A 309 -10.38 -5.44 9.33
N VAL A 310 -11.38 -4.58 9.11
CA VAL A 310 -11.50 -3.28 9.77
C VAL A 310 -12.90 -3.12 10.38
N PRO A 311 -12.98 -2.83 11.68
CA PRO A 311 -14.25 -2.63 12.38
C PRO A 311 -14.89 -1.25 12.08
N GLU A 312 -16.06 -1.03 12.66
CA GLU A 312 -16.83 0.23 12.70
C GLU A 312 -17.28 0.76 11.33
N ALA A 313 -17.23 -0.09 10.29
CA ALA A 313 -17.66 0.24 8.93
C ALA A 313 -16.96 1.47 8.31
N ASP A 314 -15.73 1.80 8.77
CA ASP A 314 -14.93 2.87 8.17
C ASP A 314 -14.25 2.38 6.89
N MET A 315 -14.85 2.72 5.76
CA MET A 315 -14.38 2.33 4.44
C MET A 315 -13.01 2.96 4.10
N GLY A 316 -12.80 4.22 4.48
CA GLY A 316 -11.54 4.93 4.23
C GLY A 316 -10.39 4.32 5.02
N ALA A 317 -10.64 3.99 6.29
CA ALA A 317 -9.67 3.29 7.12
C ALA A 317 -9.40 1.86 6.60
N GLY A 318 -10.40 1.16 6.08
CA GLY A 318 -10.24 -0.14 5.41
C GLY A 318 -9.30 -0.05 4.21
N LEU A 319 -9.52 0.92 3.34
CA LEU A 319 -8.71 1.14 2.15
C LEU A 319 -7.26 1.50 2.48
N ILE A 320 -7.02 2.42 3.42
CA ILE A 320 -5.65 2.78 3.81
C ILE A 320 -4.93 1.64 4.54
N THR A 321 -5.64 0.86 5.36
CA THR A 321 -5.09 -0.35 5.99
C THR A 321 -4.60 -1.33 4.94
N TYR A 322 -5.38 -1.54 3.88
CA TYR A 322 -5.01 -2.42 2.78
C TYR A 322 -3.84 -1.88 1.95
N ILE A 323 -3.83 -0.58 1.65
CA ILE A 323 -2.71 0.09 0.97
C ILE A 323 -1.41 -0.14 1.75
N LEU A 324 -1.42 0.13 3.06
CA LEU A 324 -0.25 -0.09 3.90
C LEU A 324 0.17 -1.56 3.98
N LYS A 325 -0.80 -2.48 3.99
CA LYS A 325 -0.54 -3.93 3.91
C LYS A 325 0.15 -4.32 2.59
N LEU A 326 -0.34 -3.80 1.46
CA LEU A 326 0.26 -4.04 0.14
C LEU A 326 1.68 -3.46 0.02
N LEU A 327 1.91 -2.28 0.58
CA LEU A 327 3.22 -1.64 0.56
C LEU A 327 4.23 -2.37 1.44
N SER A 328 3.85 -2.65 2.69
CA SER A 328 4.77 -3.12 3.73
C SER A 328 4.91 -4.65 3.78
N GLY A 329 3.86 -5.39 3.42
CA GLY A 329 3.73 -6.82 3.71
C GLY A 329 3.59 -7.16 5.21
N LYS A 330 3.50 -6.14 6.08
CA LYS A 330 3.48 -6.28 7.54
C LYS A 330 2.06 -6.25 8.11
N ASN A 331 1.94 -6.53 9.40
CA ASN A 331 0.72 -6.34 10.15
C ASN A 331 0.40 -4.84 10.27
N VAL A 332 -0.85 -4.48 10.02
CA VAL A 332 -1.33 -3.10 10.09
C VAL A 332 -2.36 -3.02 11.20
N ASN A 333 -2.18 -2.07 12.10
CA ASN A 333 -3.08 -1.86 13.22
C ASN A 333 -4.04 -0.71 12.93
N PHE A 334 -5.28 -0.88 13.32
CA PHE A 334 -6.34 0.11 13.25
C PHE A 334 -6.45 0.80 14.61
N ILE A 335 -6.38 2.12 14.65
CA ILE A 335 -6.38 2.91 15.90
C ILE A 335 -7.30 4.12 15.84
N GLU A 336 -7.78 4.52 17.01
CA GLU A 336 -8.25 5.87 17.34
C GLU A 336 -7.20 6.54 18.24
N PRO A 337 -6.75 7.77 17.97
CA PRO A 337 -6.09 8.62 18.95
C PRO A 337 -7.13 9.12 19.98
N PHE A 338 -6.99 8.80 21.27
CA PHE A 338 -8.00 9.18 22.28
C PHE A 338 -7.53 10.20 23.30
N HIS A 339 -6.25 10.40 23.48
CA HIS A 339 -5.76 11.21 24.58
C HIS A 339 -4.39 11.79 24.31
N ILE A 340 -4.21 13.08 24.53
CA ILE A 340 -2.93 13.78 24.43
C ILE A 340 -2.36 13.99 25.84
N GLU A 341 -1.09 13.69 26.01
CA GLU A 341 -0.30 13.96 27.22
C GLU A 341 0.74 15.04 26.89
N SER A 342 0.33 16.29 26.98
CA SER A 342 1.14 17.45 26.56
C SER A 342 2.49 17.54 27.28
N ASP A 343 2.55 17.22 28.58
CA ASP A 343 3.78 17.25 29.37
C ASP A 343 4.83 16.26 28.86
N PHE A 344 4.40 15.20 28.18
CA PHE A 344 5.29 14.15 27.61
C PHE A 344 5.41 14.24 26.08
N GLY A 345 4.64 15.12 25.45
CA GLY A 345 4.61 15.22 23.97
C GLY A 345 4.13 13.95 23.29
N THR A 346 3.18 13.23 23.92
CA THR A 346 2.70 11.92 23.48
C THR A 346 1.18 11.90 23.33
N PHE A 347 0.67 10.86 22.70
CA PHE A 347 -0.75 10.54 22.70
C PHE A 347 -0.99 9.03 22.85
N ALA A 348 -2.11 8.68 23.47
CA ALA A 348 -2.56 7.30 23.51
C ALA A 348 -3.44 7.00 22.29
N GLY A 349 -3.22 5.85 21.67
CA GLY A 349 -4.04 5.39 20.54
C GLY A 349 -4.19 3.88 20.53
N GLY A 350 -5.31 3.40 20.05
CA GLY A 350 -5.65 1.98 19.94
C GLY A 350 -7.09 1.79 19.51
N HIS A 351 -7.54 0.56 19.45
CA HIS A 351 -8.92 0.24 19.13
C HIS A 351 -9.42 -1.04 19.77
N ALA A 352 -10.71 -1.12 20.03
CA ALA A 352 -11.39 -2.32 20.46
C ALA A 352 -11.81 -3.18 19.24
N GLY A 353 -12.16 -4.44 19.50
CA GLY A 353 -12.55 -5.38 18.46
C GLY A 353 -11.35 -6.12 17.84
N PRO A 354 -11.53 -6.78 16.70
CA PRO A 354 -10.48 -7.56 16.06
C PRO A 354 -9.43 -6.67 15.42
N ASN A 355 -8.36 -6.39 16.15
CA ASN A 355 -7.17 -5.73 15.63
C ASN A 355 -6.07 -6.76 15.39
N ASP A 356 -5.19 -6.55 14.40
CA ASP A 356 -4.22 -7.56 13.97
C ASP A 356 -3.15 -7.83 15.04
N HIS A 357 -3.33 -8.94 15.74
CA HIS A 357 -2.47 -9.40 16.83
C HIS A 357 -1.50 -10.51 16.40
N ASN A 358 -1.44 -10.85 15.11
CA ASN A 358 -0.70 -12.04 14.64
C ASN A 358 0.77 -11.75 14.31
N ASP A 359 1.40 -10.77 14.93
CA ASP A 359 2.82 -10.50 14.76
C ASP A 359 3.65 -11.53 15.55
N PRO A 360 4.41 -12.43 14.87
CA PRO A 360 5.20 -13.46 15.55
C PRO A 360 6.30 -12.89 16.44
N GLU A 361 6.85 -11.72 16.10
CA GLU A 361 7.92 -11.07 16.86
C GLU A 361 7.37 -10.40 18.13
N TRP A 362 6.06 -10.19 18.23
CA TRP A 362 5.40 -9.50 19.33
C TRP A 362 4.33 -10.34 20.04
N GLN A 363 4.33 -11.64 19.78
CA GLN A 363 3.35 -12.59 20.31
C GLN A 363 3.25 -12.63 21.84
N ASP A 364 4.36 -12.51 22.54
CA ASP A 364 4.42 -12.54 24.01
C ASP A 364 3.69 -11.36 24.68
N SER A 365 3.40 -10.30 23.93
CA SER A 365 2.64 -9.14 24.44
C SER A 365 1.12 -9.38 24.42
N VAL A 366 0.65 -10.43 23.74
CA VAL A 366 -0.78 -10.68 23.54
C VAL A 366 -1.35 -11.48 24.70
N VAL A 367 -2.45 -11.01 25.26
CA VAL A 367 -3.20 -11.65 26.33
C VAL A 367 -4.67 -11.75 25.91
N ILE A 368 -5.30 -12.90 26.13
CA ILE A 368 -6.74 -13.04 26.00
C ILE A 368 -7.39 -12.42 27.24
N ALA A 369 -8.07 -11.30 27.07
CA ALA A 369 -8.73 -10.58 28.13
C ALA A 369 -10.20 -10.33 27.83
N ARG A 370 -10.99 -10.02 28.83
CA ARG A 370 -12.36 -9.53 28.64
C ARG A 370 -12.39 -8.01 28.50
N ASP A 371 -13.31 -7.51 27.70
CA ASP A 371 -13.59 -6.08 27.62
C ASP A 371 -14.20 -5.59 28.95
N VAL A 372 -13.58 -4.63 29.59
CA VAL A 372 -14.01 -4.08 30.89
C VAL A 372 -15.08 -2.99 30.77
N ARG A 373 -15.32 -2.47 29.54
CA ARG A 373 -16.32 -1.44 29.31
C ARG A 373 -17.71 -1.97 29.61
N PHE A 374 -18.50 -1.15 30.26
CA PHE A 374 -19.92 -1.44 30.49
C PHE A 374 -20.20 -2.83 31.06
N ALA A 375 -19.27 -3.40 31.85
CA ALA A 375 -19.37 -4.77 32.37
C ALA A 375 -20.65 -5.02 33.22
N LYS A 376 -21.29 -3.95 33.71
CA LYS A 376 -22.52 -4.01 34.50
C LYS A 376 -23.74 -3.50 33.75
N THR A 377 -23.67 -3.31 32.44
CA THR A 377 -24.74 -2.80 31.58
C THR A 377 -25.25 -3.85 30.63
N SER A 378 -26.26 -3.52 29.86
CA SER A 378 -26.83 -4.37 28.81
C SER A 378 -26.06 -4.30 27.48
N TYR A 379 -24.96 -3.55 27.39
CA TYR A 379 -24.15 -3.50 26.17
C TYR A 379 -23.53 -4.86 25.85
N LYS A 380 -23.68 -5.30 24.60
CA LYS A 380 -23.31 -6.63 24.14
C LYS A 380 -21.81 -6.90 24.04
N TYR A 381 -20.98 -5.88 23.99
CA TYR A 381 -19.52 -6.06 23.99
C TYR A 381 -18.94 -6.12 25.42
N ALA A 382 -19.75 -5.84 26.46
CA ALA A 382 -19.29 -5.90 27.83
C ALA A 382 -18.87 -7.33 28.22
N GLY A 383 -17.62 -7.48 28.64
CA GLY A 383 -17.03 -8.78 28.95
C GLY A 383 -16.73 -9.65 27.75
N ALA A 384 -16.84 -9.16 26.52
CA ALA A 384 -16.45 -9.91 25.32
C ALA A 384 -14.95 -10.19 25.33
N PRO A 385 -14.50 -11.43 25.16
CA PRO A 385 -13.09 -11.75 25.06
C PRO A 385 -12.47 -11.24 23.77
N PHE A 386 -11.22 -10.75 23.85
CA PHE A 386 -10.47 -10.22 22.72
C PHE A 386 -8.96 -10.38 22.93
N ALA A 387 -8.19 -10.21 21.86
CA ALA A 387 -6.76 -10.15 21.92
C ALA A 387 -6.31 -8.77 22.43
N TRP A 388 -5.92 -8.70 23.69
CA TRP A 388 -5.42 -7.48 24.34
C TRP A 388 -3.90 -7.44 24.28
N TYR A 389 -3.35 -6.46 23.58
CA TYR A 389 -1.91 -6.32 23.41
C TYR A 389 -1.51 -4.86 23.25
N ARG A 390 -0.23 -4.62 23.38
CA ARG A 390 0.39 -3.37 22.98
C ARG A 390 0.88 -3.49 21.54
N ILE A 391 0.73 -2.41 20.77
CA ILE A 391 1.35 -2.30 19.45
C ILE A 391 2.87 -2.28 19.63
N SER A 392 3.62 -3.04 18.83
CA SER A 392 5.07 -3.18 18.95
C SER A 392 5.80 -1.83 18.97
N PRO A 393 6.87 -1.67 19.78
CA PRO A 393 7.66 -0.44 19.83
C PRO A 393 8.36 -0.14 18.50
N GLY A 394 8.69 1.14 18.27
CA GLY A 394 9.51 1.59 17.17
C GLY A 394 8.80 2.55 16.23
N LEU A 395 9.50 2.94 15.15
CA LEU A 395 9.01 3.89 14.17
C LEU A 395 7.85 3.30 13.36
N LYS A 396 6.79 4.07 13.24
CA LYS A 396 5.57 3.70 12.51
C LYS A 396 5.18 4.80 11.52
N THR A 397 4.59 4.39 10.42
CA THR A 397 3.78 5.27 9.58
C THR A 397 2.34 5.21 10.06
N MET A 398 1.76 6.36 10.38
CA MET A 398 0.35 6.54 10.68
C MET A 398 -0.32 7.27 9.52
N ALA A 399 -1.38 6.70 8.96
CA ALA A 399 -2.03 7.27 7.78
C ALA A 399 -3.55 7.08 7.79
N GLN A 400 -4.24 7.96 7.04
CA GLN A 400 -5.67 7.87 6.81
C GLN A 400 -6.04 8.33 5.40
N LEU A 401 -7.08 7.71 4.83
CA LEU A 401 -7.70 8.06 3.56
C LEU A 401 -9.15 8.48 3.79
N VAL A 402 -9.51 9.66 3.32
CA VAL A 402 -10.86 10.25 3.49
C VAL A 402 -11.35 10.78 2.15
N GLU A 403 -12.64 10.55 1.87
CA GLU A 403 -13.29 11.20 0.73
C GLU A 403 -13.42 12.72 0.96
N CYS A 404 -13.28 13.49 -0.10
CA CYS A 404 -13.47 14.94 -0.10
C CYS A 404 -14.02 15.40 -1.44
N ASP A 405 -14.39 16.68 -1.55
CA ASP A 405 -14.89 17.25 -2.79
C ASP A 405 -13.95 16.97 -3.97
N GLY A 406 -14.46 16.22 -4.93
CA GLY A 406 -13.76 15.88 -6.16
C GLY A 406 -12.78 14.72 -6.08
N GLY A 407 -12.63 14.02 -4.94
CA GLY A 407 -11.73 12.88 -4.82
C GLY A 407 -11.39 12.50 -3.38
N TYR A 408 -10.12 12.25 -3.09
CA TYR A 408 -9.66 11.74 -1.80
C TYR A 408 -8.54 12.60 -1.21
N LYS A 409 -8.47 12.62 0.13
CA LYS A 409 -7.32 13.11 0.90
C LYS A 409 -6.59 11.94 1.52
N LEU A 410 -5.27 11.93 1.40
CA LEU A 410 -4.38 11.02 2.11
C LEU A 410 -3.54 11.83 3.10
N VAL A 411 -3.73 11.58 4.39
CA VAL A 411 -2.95 12.20 5.47
C VAL A 411 -1.98 11.16 6.01
N ALA A 412 -0.72 11.52 6.15
CA ALA A 412 0.31 10.62 6.67
C ALA A 412 1.32 11.35 7.55
N THR A 413 1.82 10.66 8.56
CA THR A 413 2.88 11.14 9.47
C THR A 413 3.69 9.98 10.03
N LEU A 414 4.83 10.30 10.61
CA LEU A 414 5.61 9.33 11.39
C LEU A 414 5.34 9.51 12.89
N VAL A 415 5.22 8.38 13.56
CA VAL A 415 5.08 8.31 15.01
C VAL A 415 5.97 7.20 15.56
N GLU A 416 6.46 7.34 16.77
CA GLU A 416 7.17 6.29 17.49
C GLU A 416 6.23 5.62 18.48
N SER A 417 5.99 4.32 18.35
CA SER A 417 5.33 3.52 19.37
C SER A 417 6.32 3.29 20.53
N LEU A 418 5.93 3.70 21.73
CA LEU A 418 6.80 3.61 22.91
C LEU A 418 6.62 2.27 23.64
N PRO A 419 7.70 1.69 24.21
CA PRO A 419 7.58 0.54 25.08
C PRO A 419 6.80 0.87 26.35
N GLY A 420 6.23 -0.13 27.02
CA GLY A 420 5.52 0.03 28.30
C GLY A 420 4.57 -1.11 28.59
N GLU A 421 3.81 -0.97 29.68
CA GLU A 421 2.86 -1.97 30.16
C GLU A 421 1.49 -1.82 29.50
N HIS A 422 0.66 -2.86 29.60
CA HIS A 422 -0.76 -2.78 29.23
C HIS A 422 -1.49 -1.78 30.14
N ILE A 423 -2.32 -0.91 29.54
CA ILE A 423 -2.94 0.19 30.30
C ILE A 423 -4.43 -0.06 30.51
N LEU A 424 -5.16 -0.51 29.49
CA LEU A 424 -6.62 -0.57 29.51
C LEU A 424 -7.13 -1.81 28.80
N ALA A 425 -7.78 -2.72 29.54
CA ALA A 425 -8.32 -3.97 29.02
C ALA A 425 -9.65 -3.73 28.22
N THR A 426 -9.56 -2.93 27.20
CA THR A 426 -10.65 -2.61 26.27
C THR A 426 -10.12 -2.43 24.85
N TYR A 427 -8.91 -1.87 24.74
CA TYR A 427 -8.27 -1.54 23.50
C TYR A 427 -6.91 -2.25 23.38
N SER A 428 -6.62 -2.82 22.22
CA SER A 428 -5.24 -3.01 21.80
C SER A 428 -4.69 -1.65 21.46
N HIS A 429 -3.56 -1.23 22.11
CA HIS A 429 -3.15 0.18 22.15
C HIS A 429 -1.65 0.34 22.33
N THR A 430 -1.18 1.58 22.28
CA THR A 430 0.13 2.03 22.75
C THR A 430 0.12 3.53 23.03
N ILE A 431 1.24 4.02 23.57
CA ILE A 431 1.57 5.43 23.63
C ILE A 431 2.46 5.76 22.44
N PHE A 432 2.09 6.77 21.70
CA PHE A 432 2.83 7.25 20.53
C PHE A 432 3.49 8.59 20.80
N ARG A 433 4.70 8.76 20.26
CA ARG A 433 5.38 10.05 20.17
C ARG A 433 5.46 10.45 18.70
N PRO A 434 4.79 11.53 18.27
CA PRO A 434 4.92 12.02 16.90
C PRO A 434 6.28 12.69 16.68
N VAL A 435 6.68 12.81 15.42
CA VAL A 435 7.93 13.50 15.00
C VAL A 435 7.80 15.03 15.08
N VAL A 436 6.58 15.54 15.18
CA VAL A 436 6.25 16.96 15.41
C VAL A 436 5.64 17.15 16.81
N PRO A 437 5.54 18.36 17.36
CA PRO A 437 4.79 18.59 18.60
C PRO A 437 3.38 18.02 18.51
N VAL A 438 2.94 17.30 19.55
CA VAL A 438 1.69 16.52 19.51
C VAL A 438 0.45 17.40 19.28
N GLU A 439 0.42 18.59 19.85
CA GLU A 439 -0.65 19.55 19.65
C GLU A 439 -0.71 20.00 18.18
N ARG A 440 0.45 20.34 17.59
CA ARG A 440 0.55 20.70 16.17
C ARG A 440 0.05 19.58 15.27
N LEU A 441 0.42 18.33 15.55
CA LEU A 441 -0.07 17.18 14.78
C LEU A 441 -1.61 17.17 14.71
N PHE A 442 -2.27 17.24 15.87
CA PHE A 442 -3.73 17.14 15.90
C PHE A 442 -4.44 18.41 15.47
N GLU A 443 -3.86 19.59 15.68
CA GLU A 443 -4.37 20.83 15.09
C GLU A 443 -4.39 20.75 13.55
N GLU A 444 -3.32 20.25 12.94
CA GLU A 444 -3.26 20.07 11.49
C GLU A 444 -4.22 18.98 11.00
N ILE A 445 -4.29 17.83 11.66
CA ILE A 445 -5.23 16.75 11.33
C ILE A 445 -6.67 17.26 11.37
N ILE A 446 -7.07 17.96 12.46
CA ILE A 446 -8.41 18.51 12.62
C ILE A 446 -8.69 19.57 11.53
N ARG A 447 -7.73 20.42 11.24
CA ARG A 447 -7.87 21.47 10.19
C ARG A 447 -8.01 20.87 8.79
N ILE A 448 -7.26 19.80 8.48
CA ILE A 448 -7.38 19.06 7.22
C ILE A 448 -8.75 18.38 7.12
N GLY A 449 -9.28 17.93 8.24
CA GLY A 449 -10.55 17.21 8.36
C GLY A 449 -10.41 15.75 7.94
N THR A 450 -10.23 14.88 8.93
CA THR A 450 -10.19 13.42 8.81
C THR A 450 -11.35 12.80 9.60
N THR A 451 -11.40 11.47 9.67
CA THR A 451 -12.16 10.76 10.70
C THR A 451 -11.26 10.49 11.91
N GLN A 452 -11.77 9.82 12.94
CA GLN A 452 -10.99 9.45 14.11
C GLN A 452 -10.06 8.24 13.90
N HIS A 453 -10.23 7.48 12.81
CA HIS A 453 -9.54 6.22 12.60
C HIS A 453 -8.29 6.36 11.74
N PHE A 454 -7.21 5.73 12.15
CA PHE A 454 -5.96 5.70 11.43
C PHE A 454 -5.44 4.26 11.31
N ALA A 455 -4.74 3.98 10.22
CA ALA A 455 -3.95 2.78 10.05
C ALA A 455 -2.49 3.05 10.46
N VAL A 456 -1.89 2.11 11.19
CA VAL A 456 -0.51 2.22 11.70
C VAL A 456 0.28 0.98 11.33
N VAL A 457 1.47 1.17 10.75
CA VAL A 457 2.35 0.08 10.30
C VAL A 457 3.83 0.39 10.61
N ASP A 458 4.61 -0.66 10.85
CA ASP A 458 6.05 -0.55 11.09
C ASP A 458 6.81 0.03 9.90
N GLY A 459 7.68 0.99 10.19
CA GLY A 459 8.60 1.59 9.23
C GLY A 459 8.14 2.93 8.67
N ASN A 460 8.94 3.47 7.75
CA ASN A 460 8.69 4.73 7.06
C ASN A 460 8.23 4.45 5.61
N TRP A 461 6.97 4.69 5.33
CA TRP A 461 6.32 4.49 4.03
C TRP A 461 5.84 5.79 3.38
N LEU A 462 6.27 6.95 3.89
CA LEU A 462 5.82 8.26 3.40
C LEU A 462 6.13 8.48 1.91
N ALA A 463 7.30 8.05 1.46
CA ALA A 463 7.70 8.20 0.07
C ALA A 463 6.81 7.40 -0.89
N GLN A 464 6.47 6.15 -0.52
CA GLN A 464 5.56 5.30 -1.28
C GLN A 464 4.13 5.83 -1.27
N LEU A 465 3.66 6.35 -0.13
CA LEU A 465 2.33 6.96 -0.02
C LEU A 465 2.22 8.24 -0.85
N ARG A 466 3.29 9.05 -0.91
CA ARG A 466 3.35 10.24 -1.76
C ARG A 466 3.26 9.87 -3.24
N ASP A 467 4.07 8.90 -3.67
CA ASP A 467 4.04 8.44 -5.06
C ASP A 467 2.67 7.83 -5.42
N LEU A 468 2.08 7.06 -4.52
CA LEU A 468 0.74 6.51 -4.70
C LEU A 468 -0.31 7.62 -4.82
N ALA A 469 -0.24 8.63 -3.96
CA ALA A 469 -1.16 9.77 -3.98
C ALA A 469 -1.08 10.54 -5.31
N GLU A 470 0.13 10.76 -5.84
CA GLU A 470 0.32 11.36 -7.17
C GLU A 470 -0.29 10.50 -8.29
N MET A 471 -0.10 9.16 -8.24
CA MET A 471 -0.65 8.22 -9.22
C MET A 471 -2.18 8.08 -9.18
N MET A 472 -2.80 8.50 -8.08
CA MET A 472 -4.24 8.35 -7.83
C MET A 472 -4.98 9.68 -7.72
N ASP A 473 -4.31 10.79 -8.02
CA ASP A 473 -4.85 12.15 -7.91
C ASP A 473 -5.39 12.49 -6.51
N PHE A 474 -4.77 11.95 -5.43
CA PHE A 474 -5.14 12.28 -4.07
C PHE A 474 -4.54 13.62 -3.64
N LYS A 475 -5.27 14.36 -2.80
CA LYS A 475 -4.69 15.47 -2.03
C LYS A 475 -3.84 14.89 -0.91
N TYR A 476 -2.52 14.97 -1.06
CA TYR A 476 -1.57 14.41 -0.08
C TYR A 476 -1.16 15.44 0.97
N TYR A 477 -1.27 15.06 2.23
CA TYR A 477 -0.85 15.86 3.38
C TYR A 477 0.13 15.05 4.22
N GLU A 478 1.38 15.47 4.22
CA GLU A 478 2.44 14.89 5.05
C GLU A 478 2.74 15.85 6.20
N ILE A 479 2.53 15.37 7.43
CA ILE A 479 2.75 16.16 8.64
C ILE A 479 4.06 15.69 9.27
N ASN A 480 5.13 16.48 9.03
CA ASN A 480 6.49 16.21 9.51
C ASN A 480 7.10 17.45 10.15
#